data_5e19f42baf90240df39b5fe2e43e3ee9
#
_entry.id   5e19f42baf90240df39b5fe2e43e3ee9
#
_cell.length_a   1.000
_cell.length_b   1.000
_cell.length_c   1.000
_cell.angle_alpha   90.00
_cell.angle_beta   90.00
_cell.angle_gamma   90.00
#
_symmetry.space_group_name_H-M   'P 1'
#
loop_
_entity.id
_entity.type
_entity.pdbx_description
1 polymer ?
#
loop_
_entity_poly.entity_id
_entity_poly.type
_entity_poly.pdbx_seq_one_letter_code
_entity_poly.pdbx_strand_id
1 'polypeptide(L)'
;MNRYLFWIAGAVIFIASCSKSDYKSVTSDPALFRVTVKKLNDIVLENNFPPVIASRNYAYANIAAYEVIAAGDPMHFNSLAGQIKHLERVPKPASAAKIDFHFASLLAFCTVGNAVTFPEGSMDQYVNSLNKKVQDAGMPTEVFDESVDYAALVSKHIMSWSKKDNYSQTRSASKFTVKLEDGRWLPTPTMYAPALEPHWMEIRTLVLDSASQITPPPPPPFNMKDKNSRFYKNAEEVKLIVDSLNDEQKHIADFWDDNPFKLNVVGHVSYAKKNVFLGRTLDEYRGNCERKC
;
A
#
# COMPACT_ATOMS: atom_id res chain seq x y z
N MET A 1 41.08 30.89 -51.19
CA MET A 1 39.75 30.36 -51.03
C MET A 1 39.66 29.25 -49.90
N ASN A 2 40.60 29.21 -48.93
CA ASN A 2 40.67 28.14 -47.94
C ASN A 2 40.72 28.60 -46.45
N ARG A 3 40.47 29.89 -46.17
CA ARG A 3 40.53 30.38 -44.76
C ARG A 3 39.20 30.46 -44.08
N TYR A 4 38.06 30.35 -44.77
CA TYR A 4 36.72 30.40 -44.22
C TYR A 4 36.16 29.01 -43.89
N LEU A 5 36.76 27.95 -44.46
CA LEU A 5 36.32 26.57 -44.20
C LEU A 5 36.70 26.07 -42.78
N PHE A 6 37.77 26.59 -42.19
CA PHE A 6 38.23 26.23 -40.84
C PHE A 6 37.38 26.84 -39.72
N TRP A 7 36.73 27.99 -39.97
CA TRP A 7 35.85 28.62 -38.98
C TRP A 7 34.46 27.98 -38.89
N ILE A 8 33.99 27.34 -39.94
CA ILE A 8 32.70 26.63 -39.96
C ILE A 8 32.81 25.27 -39.25
N ALA A 9 33.97 24.60 -39.35
CA ALA A 9 34.20 23.33 -38.64
C ALA A 9 34.34 23.52 -37.12
N GLY A 10 34.84 24.68 -36.65
CA GLY A 10 34.95 25.00 -35.21
C GLY A 10 33.63 25.39 -34.56
N ALA A 11 32.65 25.91 -35.33
CA ALA A 11 31.34 26.31 -34.79
C ALA A 11 30.35 25.14 -34.63
N VAL A 12 30.56 24.01 -35.30
CA VAL A 12 29.66 22.83 -35.22
C VAL A 12 29.94 21.97 -33.99
N ILE A 13 31.10 22.11 -33.35
CA ILE A 13 31.48 21.31 -32.18
C ILE A 13 30.87 21.86 -30.88
N PHE A 14 30.33 23.08 -30.85
CA PHE A 14 29.75 23.69 -29.64
C PHE A 14 28.22 23.52 -29.48
N ILE A 15 27.53 22.81 -30.38
CA ILE A 15 26.10 22.57 -30.29
C ILE A 15 25.78 21.11 -29.80
N ALA A 16 26.77 20.38 -29.31
CA ALA A 16 26.48 19.26 -28.42
C ALA A 16 26.21 19.81 -27.01
N SER A 17 25.22 20.70 -26.89
CA SER A 17 24.59 20.98 -25.62
C SER A 17 23.97 19.67 -25.15
N CYS A 18 24.69 18.98 -24.26
CA CYS A 18 24.05 17.95 -23.41
C CYS A 18 22.76 18.58 -22.89
N SER A 19 21.63 18.10 -23.36
CA SER A 19 20.38 18.29 -22.63
C SER A 19 20.65 17.69 -21.27
N LYS A 20 20.94 18.51 -20.24
CA LYS A 20 20.96 18.05 -18.86
C LYS A 20 19.58 17.45 -18.64
N SER A 21 19.51 16.14 -18.68
CA SER A 21 18.27 15.51 -18.25
C SER A 21 18.04 15.95 -16.81
N ASP A 22 16.91 16.56 -16.59
CA ASP A 22 16.59 17.14 -15.29
C ASP A 22 16.06 16.03 -14.38
N TYR A 23 16.96 15.38 -13.61
CA TYR A 23 16.57 14.35 -12.65
C TYR A 23 15.49 14.84 -11.67
N LYS A 24 15.44 16.14 -11.37
CA LYS A 24 14.43 16.73 -10.49
C LYS A 24 13.04 16.62 -11.08
N SER A 25 12.88 16.77 -12.38
CA SER A 25 11.59 16.57 -13.04
C SER A 25 11.15 15.09 -12.96
N VAL A 26 12.10 14.15 -12.94
CA VAL A 26 11.84 12.73 -12.80
C VAL A 26 11.42 12.41 -11.36
N THR A 27 12.15 12.89 -10.35
CA THR A 27 11.91 12.56 -8.95
C THR A 27 10.66 13.25 -8.39
N SER A 28 10.33 14.45 -8.89
CA SER A 28 9.14 15.20 -8.47
C SER A 28 7.86 14.82 -9.23
N ASP A 29 7.92 13.92 -10.22
CA ASP A 29 6.73 13.46 -10.94
C ASP A 29 5.83 12.61 -10.03
N PRO A 30 4.59 13.05 -9.71
CA PRO A 30 3.67 12.27 -8.88
C PRO A 30 3.33 10.90 -9.47
N ALA A 31 3.47 10.74 -10.78
CA ALA A 31 3.26 9.45 -11.44
C ALA A 31 4.26 8.41 -10.96
N LEU A 32 5.49 8.80 -10.65
CA LEU A 32 6.52 7.90 -10.14
C LEU A 32 6.13 7.33 -8.78
N PHE A 33 5.61 8.16 -7.87
CA PHE A 33 5.12 7.69 -6.56
C PHE A 33 3.93 6.74 -6.73
N ARG A 34 2.97 7.04 -7.61
CA ARG A 34 1.83 6.13 -7.89
C ARG A 34 2.28 4.76 -8.40
N VAL A 35 3.26 4.72 -9.30
CA VAL A 35 3.83 3.46 -9.80
C VAL A 35 4.53 2.70 -8.68
N THR A 36 5.24 3.40 -7.79
CA THR A 36 5.89 2.80 -6.62
C THR A 36 4.88 2.16 -5.67
N VAL A 37 3.80 2.87 -5.35
CA VAL A 37 2.71 2.34 -4.52
C VAL A 37 2.04 1.14 -5.18
N LYS A 38 1.79 1.23 -6.51
CA LYS A 38 1.23 0.11 -7.26
C LYS A 38 2.12 -1.13 -7.19
N LYS A 39 3.44 -0.97 -7.27
CA LYS A 39 4.37 -2.11 -7.18
C LYS A 39 4.26 -2.84 -5.83
N LEU A 40 4.16 -2.11 -4.72
CA LEU A 40 3.90 -2.72 -3.41
C LEU A 40 2.54 -3.42 -3.37
N ASN A 41 1.50 -2.79 -3.95
CA ASN A 41 0.18 -3.40 -4.06
C ASN A 41 0.20 -4.71 -4.85
N ASP A 42 0.92 -4.76 -5.98
CA ASP A 42 1.08 -5.97 -6.78
C ASP A 42 1.71 -7.11 -5.94
N ILE A 43 2.76 -6.81 -5.15
CA ILE A 43 3.39 -7.77 -4.24
C ILE A 43 2.40 -8.28 -3.18
N VAL A 44 1.63 -7.37 -2.58
CA VAL A 44 0.62 -7.71 -1.56
C VAL A 44 -0.43 -8.66 -2.15
N LEU A 45 -0.93 -8.37 -3.35
CA LEU A 45 -1.91 -9.20 -4.05
C LEU A 45 -1.32 -10.55 -4.49
N GLU A 46 -0.13 -10.54 -5.07
CA GLU A 46 0.55 -11.76 -5.53
C GLU A 46 0.84 -12.75 -4.40
N ASN A 47 1.04 -12.24 -3.18
CA ASN A 47 1.36 -13.06 -2.02
C ASN A 47 0.18 -13.28 -1.07
N ASN A 48 -1.06 -12.94 -1.51
CA ASN A 48 -2.29 -13.20 -0.78
C ASN A 48 -2.29 -12.65 0.66
N PHE A 49 -1.78 -11.44 0.86
CA PHE A 49 -1.87 -10.80 2.18
C PHE A 49 -3.33 -10.54 2.54
N PRO A 50 -3.79 -10.95 3.72
CA PRO A 50 -5.10 -10.57 4.22
C PRO A 50 -5.28 -9.03 4.25
N PRO A 51 -6.47 -8.50 3.93
CA PRO A 51 -6.70 -7.05 3.83
C PRO A 51 -6.28 -6.26 5.07
N VAL A 52 -6.49 -6.81 6.26
CA VAL A 52 -6.09 -6.16 7.51
C VAL A 52 -4.56 -6.06 7.65
N ILE A 53 -3.81 -7.10 7.24
CA ILE A 53 -2.35 -7.06 7.22
C ILE A 53 -1.86 -6.12 6.13
N ALA A 54 -2.47 -6.15 4.95
CA ALA A 54 -2.16 -5.25 3.85
C ALA A 54 -2.28 -3.78 4.28
N SER A 55 -3.35 -3.42 5.01
CA SER A 55 -3.55 -2.05 5.52
C SER A 55 -2.40 -1.59 6.41
N ARG A 56 -1.91 -2.48 7.30
CA ARG A 56 -0.73 -2.22 8.14
C ARG A 56 0.52 -1.99 7.29
N ASN A 57 0.77 -2.85 6.31
CA ASN A 57 1.94 -2.79 5.45
C ASN A 57 1.97 -1.49 4.64
N TYR A 58 0.83 -1.11 4.06
CA TYR A 58 0.70 0.16 3.35
C TYR A 58 0.92 1.37 4.28
N ALA A 59 0.35 1.34 5.49
CA ALA A 59 0.49 2.44 6.42
C ALA A 59 1.96 2.71 6.76
N TYR A 60 2.74 1.69 7.10
CA TYR A 60 4.15 1.88 7.46
C TYR A 60 5.02 2.35 6.30
N ALA A 61 4.82 1.81 5.09
CA ALA A 61 5.54 2.28 3.91
C ALA A 61 5.24 3.75 3.59
N ASN A 62 3.96 4.15 3.66
CA ASN A 62 3.56 5.54 3.41
C ASN A 62 4.03 6.50 4.50
N ILE A 63 4.02 6.09 5.78
CA ILE A 63 4.54 6.90 6.88
C ILE A 63 6.03 7.18 6.68
N ALA A 64 6.81 6.17 6.26
CA ALA A 64 8.23 6.37 5.98
C ALA A 64 8.47 7.38 4.86
N ALA A 65 7.74 7.25 3.74
CA ALA A 65 7.83 8.20 2.64
C ALA A 65 7.41 9.62 3.06
N TYR A 66 6.31 9.73 3.79
CA TYR A 66 5.81 11.01 4.26
C TYR A 66 6.77 11.73 5.21
N GLU A 67 7.36 11.02 6.17
CA GLU A 67 8.32 11.61 7.10
C GLU A 67 9.58 12.14 6.39
N VAL A 68 10.01 11.50 5.30
CA VAL A 68 11.10 12.03 4.46
C VAL A 68 10.69 13.35 3.82
N ILE A 69 9.49 13.43 3.23
CA ILE A 69 8.98 14.67 2.62
C ILE A 69 8.83 15.77 3.66
N ALA A 70 8.23 15.45 4.82
CA ALA A 70 8.04 16.42 5.91
C ALA A 70 9.38 16.94 6.48
N ALA A 71 10.43 16.12 6.47
CA ALA A 71 11.77 16.56 6.87
C ALA A 71 12.41 17.49 5.82
N GLY A 72 12.09 17.31 4.54
CA GLY A 72 12.58 18.14 3.43
C GLY A 72 11.87 19.47 3.28
N ASP A 73 10.59 19.52 3.61
CA ASP A 73 9.75 20.72 3.49
C ASP A 73 8.89 20.95 4.76
N PRO A 74 9.53 21.32 5.89
CA PRO A 74 8.84 21.52 7.15
C PRO A 74 7.95 22.78 7.17
N MET A 75 8.00 23.59 6.13
CA MET A 75 7.13 24.78 6.01
C MET A 75 5.71 24.39 5.55
N HIS A 76 5.59 23.34 4.74
CA HIS A 76 4.31 22.90 4.17
C HIS A 76 3.80 21.58 4.78
N PHE A 77 4.68 20.78 5.35
CA PHE A 77 4.35 19.47 5.89
C PHE A 77 4.78 19.30 7.34
N ASN A 78 3.83 18.94 8.19
CA ASN A 78 4.13 18.62 9.59
C ASN A 78 4.48 17.14 9.74
N SER A 79 5.53 16.84 10.51
CA SER A 79 5.82 15.46 10.89
C SER A 79 4.62 14.83 11.61
N LEU A 80 4.40 13.54 11.38
CA LEU A 80 3.41 12.73 12.09
C LEU A 80 3.82 12.39 13.51
N ALA A 81 5.06 12.69 13.91
CA ALA A 81 5.55 12.51 15.26
C ALA A 81 4.71 13.33 16.25
N GLY A 82 4.23 12.67 17.31
CA GLY A 82 3.28 13.26 18.26
C GLY A 82 1.83 13.27 17.81
N GLN A 83 1.53 13.03 16.53
CA GLN A 83 0.18 12.82 15.99
C GLN A 83 -0.17 11.33 15.91
N ILE A 84 0.82 10.48 15.64
CA ILE A 84 0.69 9.04 15.66
C ILE A 84 1.34 8.51 16.94
N LYS A 85 0.68 7.51 17.56
CA LYS A 85 1.10 6.94 18.84
C LYS A 85 2.53 6.42 18.81
N HIS A 86 3.31 6.92 19.76
CA HIS A 86 4.71 6.53 19.99
C HIS A 86 5.64 6.71 18.78
N LEU A 87 5.22 7.46 17.77
CA LEU A 87 6.11 7.88 16.70
C LEU A 87 6.91 9.10 17.16
N GLU A 88 8.21 8.93 17.26
CA GLU A 88 9.15 10.00 17.51
C GLU A 88 9.59 10.65 16.19
N ARG A 89 10.09 11.87 16.28
CA ARG A 89 10.61 12.56 15.09
C ARG A 89 11.75 11.78 14.46
N VAL A 90 11.69 11.65 13.15
CA VAL A 90 12.80 11.05 12.38
C VAL A 90 14.07 11.88 12.54
N PRO A 91 15.25 11.26 12.50
CA PRO A 91 16.52 11.97 12.57
C PRO A 91 16.63 13.03 11.47
N LYS A 92 17.21 14.18 11.81
CA LYS A 92 17.48 15.22 10.81
C LYS A 92 18.61 14.78 9.88
N PRO A 93 18.56 15.16 8.59
CA PRO A 93 19.67 14.90 7.69
C PRO A 93 20.91 15.71 8.08
N ALA A 94 22.09 15.14 7.84
CA ALA A 94 23.36 15.84 8.07
C ALA A 94 23.52 17.08 7.18
N SER A 95 23.09 16.98 5.91
CA SER A 95 23.10 18.08 4.94
C SER A 95 21.87 18.04 4.03
N ALA A 96 20.83 18.79 4.40
CA ALA A 96 19.60 18.85 3.60
C ALA A 96 19.81 19.34 2.18
N ALA A 97 20.81 20.21 1.94
CA ALA A 97 21.11 20.76 0.62
C ALA A 97 21.58 19.71 -0.42
N LYS A 98 22.03 18.54 0.05
CA LYS A 98 22.54 17.43 -0.79
C LYS A 98 21.57 16.28 -0.96
N ILE A 99 20.34 16.41 -0.46
CA ILE A 99 19.33 15.35 -0.51
C ILE A 99 18.24 15.72 -1.51
N ASP A 100 17.92 14.80 -2.42
CA ASP A 100 16.65 14.83 -3.14
C ASP A 100 15.59 14.09 -2.32
N PHE A 101 14.77 14.86 -1.61
CA PHE A 101 13.76 14.31 -0.69
C PHE A 101 12.65 13.54 -1.41
N HIS A 102 12.36 13.85 -2.68
CA HIS A 102 11.41 13.05 -3.46
C HIS A 102 11.99 11.67 -3.73
N PHE A 103 13.22 11.58 -4.19
CA PHE A 103 13.88 10.29 -4.41
C PHE A 103 14.06 9.51 -3.11
N ALA A 104 14.55 10.16 -2.06
CA ALA A 104 14.69 9.55 -0.74
C ALA A 104 13.36 9.01 -0.18
N SER A 105 12.22 9.70 -0.44
CA SER A 105 10.91 9.25 -0.01
C SER A 105 10.47 7.96 -0.73
N LEU A 106 10.75 7.85 -2.04
CA LEU A 106 10.48 6.63 -2.80
C LEU A 106 11.30 5.45 -2.28
N LEU A 107 12.58 5.68 -1.97
CA LEU A 107 13.45 4.65 -1.41
C LEU A 107 13.00 4.23 0.00
N ALA A 108 12.61 5.18 0.85
CA ALA A 108 12.10 4.88 2.18
C ALA A 108 10.79 4.06 2.10
N PHE A 109 9.88 4.43 1.18
CA PHE A 109 8.69 3.63 0.89
C PHE A 109 9.04 2.20 0.51
N CYS A 110 9.94 2.03 -0.45
CA CYS A 110 10.36 0.71 -0.95
C CYS A 110 11.05 -0.12 0.13
N THR A 111 11.93 0.48 0.92
CA THR A 111 12.68 -0.20 1.98
C THR A 111 11.75 -0.72 3.07
N VAL A 112 10.82 0.13 3.55
CA VAL A 112 9.85 -0.29 4.56
C VAL A 112 8.84 -1.26 3.96
N GLY A 113 8.35 -1.03 2.74
CA GLY A 113 7.46 -1.92 2.02
C GLY A 113 8.05 -3.34 1.87
N ASN A 114 9.32 -3.43 1.49
CA ASN A 114 10.05 -4.70 1.38
C ASN A 114 10.17 -5.42 2.73
N ALA A 115 10.43 -4.66 3.80
CA ALA A 115 10.61 -5.21 5.14
C ALA A 115 9.31 -5.72 5.80
N VAL A 116 8.14 -5.25 5.36
CA VAL A 116 6.81 -5.66 5.89
C VAL A 116 6.07 -6.62 4.97
N THR A 117 6.65 -6.99 3.84
CA THR A 117 6.07 -7.95 2.87
C THR A 117 7.00 -9.16 2.68
N PHE A 118 6.55 -10.14 1.92
CA PHE A 118 7.33 -11.31 1.51
C PHE A 118 7.00 -11.67 0.04
N PRO A 119 7.84 -12.43 -0.67
CA PRO A 119 9.19 -12.85 -0.25
C PRO A 119 10.13 -11.66 0.01
N GLU A 120 11.15 -11.89 0.85
CA GLU A 120 12.21 -10.88 1.05
C GLU A 120 12.82 -10.50 -0.29
N GLY A 121 13.11 -9.21 -0.49
CA GLY A 121 13.68 -8.71 -1.74
C GLY A 121 12.64 -8.47 -2.86
N SER A 122 11.34 -8.59 -2.60
CA SER A 122 10.29 -8.40 -3.62
C SER A 122 10.32 -7.03 -4.31
N MET A 123 10.85 -6.00 -3.62
CA MET A 123 11.00 -4.65 -4.17
C MET A 123 12.37 -4.41 -4.84
N ASP A 124 13.37 -5.27 -4.67
CA ASP A 124 14.76 -4.99 -5.03
C ASP A 124 14.95 -4.70 -6.53
N GLN A 125 14.31 -5.49 -7.39
CA GLN A 125 14.37 -5.25 -8.83
C GLN A 125 13.78 -3.89 -9.21
N TYR A 126 12.71 -3.49 -8.56
CA TYR A 126 12.09 -2.17 -8.77
C TYR A 126 13.00 -1.06 -8.27
N VAL A 127 13.59 -1.18 -7.08
CA VAL A 127 14.55 -0.22 -6.52
C VAL A 127 15.74 -0.05 -7.45
N ASN A 128 16.30 -1.15 -7.98
CA ASN A 128 17.40 -1.10 -8.94
C ASN A 128 17.01 -0.34 -10.22
N SER A 129 15.80 -0.54 -10.73
CA SER A 129 15.30 0.20 -11.89
C SER A 129 15.10 1.69 -11.60
N LEU A 130 14.64 2.02 -10.40
CA LEU A 130 14.46 3.39 -9.92
C LEU A 130 15.83 4.11 -9.79
N ASN A 131 16.80 3.45 -9.16
CA ASN A 131 18.16 3.94 -9.02
C ASN A 131 18.77 4.26 -10.39
N LYS A 132 18.69 3.29 -11.31
CA LYS A 132 19.17 3.50 -12.69
C LYS A 132 18.46 4.67 -13.38
N LYS A 133 17.15 4.79 -13.23
CA LYS A 133 16.36 5.86 -13.85
C LYS A 133 16.82 7.25 -13.42
N VAL A 134 17.08 7.46 -12.13
CA VAL A 134 17.52 8.78 -11.64
C VAL A 134 18.98 9.09 -12.01
N GLN A 135 19.84 8.06 -12.03
CA GLN A 135 21.23 8.19 -12.48
C GLN A 135 21.31 8.53 -13.98
N ASP A 136 20.55 7.81 -14.82
CA ASP A 136 20.45 8.08 -16.27
C ASP A 136 19.87 9.48 -16.52
N ALA A 137 19.03 9.99 -15.62
CA ALA A 137 18.51 11.35 -15.63
C ALA A 137 19.50 12.41 -15.12
N GLY A 138 20.73 12.04 -14.82
CA GLY A 138 21.82 12.94 -14.47
C GLY A 138 21.84 13.39 -13.02
N MET A 139 21.30 12.60 -12.09
CA MET A 139 21.45 12.88 -10.65
C MET A 139 22.93 12.84 -10.27
N PRO A 140 23.48 13.89 -9.61
CA PRO A 140 24.84 13.86 -9.12
C PRO A 140 25.07 12.73 -8.12
N THR A 141 26.23 12.07 -8.18
CA THR A 141 26.54 10.94 -7.28
C THR A 141 26.41 11.30 -5.80
N GLU A 142 26.89 12.48 -5.41
CA GLU A 142 26.77 12.96 -4.03
C GLU A 142 25.29 13.10 -3.59
N VAL A 143 24.42 13.62 -4.48
CA VAL A 143 22.98 13.74 -4.17
C VAL A 143 22.31 12.36 -4.10
N PHE A 144 22.73 11.46 -4.97
CA PHE A 144 22.25 10.07 -4.95
C PHE A 144 22.60 9.39 -3.63
N ASP A 145 23.88 9.40 -3.25
CA ASP A 145 24.40 8.72 -2.06
C ASP A 145 23.75 9.29 -0.78
N GLU A 146 23.72 10.61 -0.62
CA GLU A 146 23.09 11.27 0.54
C GLU A 146 21.58 11.00 0.63
N SER A 147 20.90 10.88 -0.52
CA SER A 147 19.47 10.52 -0.56
C SER A 147 19.23 9.08 -0.16
N VAL A 148 20.09 8.15 -0.61
CA VAL A 148 20.04 6.72 -0.21
C VAL A 148 20.30 6.58 1.29
N ASP A 149 21.32 7.23 1.82
CA ASP A 149 21.67 7.17 3.24
C ASP A 149 20.58 7.74 4.12
N TYR A 150 19.98 8.85 3.71
CA TYR A 150 18.87 9.45 4.46
C TYR A 150 17.61 8.56 4.42
N ALA A 151 17.29 7.98 3.26
CA ALA A 151 16.19 7.04 3.15
C ALA A 151 16.39 5.81 4.07
N ALA A 152 17.61 5.29 4.13
CA ALA A 152 17.95 4.17 5.02
C ALA A 152 17.81 4.55 6.50
N LEU A 153 18.26 5.75 6.87
CA LEU A 153 18.15 6.27 8.25
C LEU A 153 16.69 6.39 8.69
N VAL A 154 15.83 6.99 7.86
CA VAL A 154 14.39 7.13 8.15
C VAL A 154 13.71 5.76 8.17
N SER A 155 14.01 4.89 7.21
CA SER A 155 13.46 3.53 7.17
C SER A 155 13.79 2.74 8.43
N LYS A 156 15.02 2.80 8.91
CA LYS A 156 15.44 2.15 10.16
C LYS A 156 14.65 2.68 11.36
N HIS A 157 14.42 3.99 11.42
CA HIS A 157 13.64 4.61 12.49
C HIS A 157 12.19 4.12 12.48
N ILE A 158 11.52 4.16 11.32
CA ILE A 158 10.14 3.72 11.16
C ILE A 158 10.01 2.20 11.44
N MET A 159 10.94 1.38 10.95
CA MET A 159 10.95 -0.06 11.24
C MET A 159 11.13 -0.37 12.72
N SER A 160 11.99 0.39 13.41
CA SER A 160 12.19 0.27 14.85
C SER A 160 10.92 0.59 15.64
N TRP A 161 10.17 1.60 15.21
CA TRP A 161 8.86 1.96 15.77
C TRP A 161 7.78 0.92 15.42
N SER A 162 7.72 0.43 14.18
CA SER A 162 6.73 -0.55 13.72
C SER A 162 6.82 -1.87 14.47
N LYS A 163 8.04 -2.34 14.78
CA LYS A 163 8.29 -3.58 15.53
C LYS A 163 7.70 -3.58 16.95
N LYS A 164 7.34 -2.41 17.47
CA LYS A 164 6.75 -2.23 18.80
C LYS A 164 5.21 -2.19 18.77
N ASP A 165 4.59 -2.60 17.67
CA ASP A 165 3.14 -2.55 17.49
C ASP A 165 2.38 -3.80 17.97
N ASN A 166 3.06 -4.77 18.51
CA ASN A 166 2.53 -6.06 18.95
C ASN A 166 2.18 -7.05 17.82
N TYR A 167 2.45 -6.71 16.53
CA TYR A 167 2.11 -7.61 15.43
C TYR A 167 2.84 -8.96 15.51
N SER A 168 4.14 -8.96 15.83
CA SER A 168 4.90 -10.21 15.93
C SER A 168 4.39 -11.12 17.04
N GLN A 169 3.91 -10.55 18.15
CA GLN A 169 3.35 -11.29 19.27
C GLN A 169 2.03 -11.97 18.89
N THR A 170 1.20 -11.30 18.06
CA THR A 170 -0.05 -11.91 17.57
C THR A 170 0.18 -13.15 16.71
N ARG A 171 1.38 -13.29 16.09
CA ARG A 171 1.73 -14.47 15.27
C ARG A 171 1.95 -15.74 16.08
N SER A 172 2.34 -15.61 17.34
CA SER A 172 2.54 -16.72 18.28
C SER A 172 1.41 -16.85 19.32
N ALA A 173 0.39 -16.00 19.24
CA ALA A 173 -0.77 -16.09 20.15
C ALA A 173 -1.63 -17.32 19.85
N SER A 174 -2.49 -17.68 20.81
CA SER A 174 -3.39 -18.84 20.69
C SER A 174 -4.33 -18.69 19.49
N LYS A 175 -4.59 -19.79 18.79
CA LYS A 175 -5.58 -19.81 17.72
C LYS A 175 -6.99 -19.56 18.28
N PHE A 176 -7.84 -18.95 17.45
CA PHE A 176 -9.25 -18.75 17.80
C PHE A 176 -9.92 -20.11 18.06
N THR A 177 -10.55 -20.23 19.22
CA THR A 177 -11.32 -21.43 19.59
C THR A 177 -12.75 -21.28 19.11
N VAL A 178 -13.16 -22.13 18.19
CA VAL A 178 -14.54 -22.21 17.69
C VAL A 178 -15.46 -22.74 18.79
N LYS A 179 -16.54 -22.01 19.05
CA LYS A 179 -17.59 -22.42 19.99
C LYS A 179 -18.82 -22.88 19.23
N LEU A 180 -19.26 -24.11 19.45
CA LEU A 180 -20.46 -24.69 18.81
C LEU A 180 -21.73 -24.26 19.54
N GLU A 181 -21.96 -22.96 19.63
CA GLU A 181 -23.10 -22.32 20.24
C GLU A 181 -23.90 -21.54 19.19
N ASP A 182 -25.24 -21.52 19.36
CA ASP A 182 -26.11 -20.72 18.51
C ASP A 182 -25.68 -19.23 18.49
N GLY A 183 -25.62 -18.62 17.29
CA GLY A 183 -25.24 -17.22 17.14
C GLY A 183 -23.74 -16.94 17.22
N ARG A 184 -22.91 -17.99 17.35
CA ARG A 184 -21.44 -17.85 17.26
C ARG A 184 -20.97 -18.09 15.85
N TRP A 185 -19.85 -17.44 15.53
CA TRP A 185 -19.19 -17.63 14.24
C TRP A 185 -18.64 -19.07 14.14
N LEU A 186 -18.91 -19.69 13.02
CA LEU A 186 -18.36 -20.99 12.61
C LEU A 186 -17.69 -20.88 11.23
N PRO A 187 -16.62 -21.64 10.99
CA PRO A 187 -16.08 -21.78 9.63
C PRO A 187 -17.16 -22.33 8.69
N THR A 188 -17.30 -21.73 7.53
CA THR A 188 -18.33 -22.11 6.56
C THR A 188 -17.75 -22.94 5.40
N PRO A 189 -18.52 -23.87 4.80
CA PRO A 189 -18.13 -24.50 3.55
C PRO A 189 -17.90 -23.42 2.46
N THR A 190 -17.08 -23.67 1.48
CA THR A 190 -16.36 -24.90 1.14
C THR A 190 -14.97 -25.01 1.76
N MET A 191 -14.37 -23.87 2.12
CA MET A 191 -12.98 -23.81 2.61
C MET A 191 -12.83 -24.13 4.08
N TYR A 192 -13.86 -23.93 4.90
CA TYR A 192 -13.74 -23.97 6.35
C TYR A 192 -12.55 -23.15 6.87
N ALA A 193 -12.35 -21.95 6.28
CA ALA A 193 -11.22 -21.10 6.60
C ALA A 193 -11.20 -20.76 8.11
N PRO A 194 -10.01 -20.76 8.74
CA PRO A 194 -9.89 -20.38 10.14
C PRO A 194 -10.23 -18.89 10.34
N ALA A 195 -10.47 -18.51 11.61
CA ALA A 195 -10.65 -17.09 11.94
C ALA A 195 -9.44 -16.27 11.51
N LEU A 196 -9.71 -15.17 10.77
CA LEU A 196 -8.69 -14.28 10.26
C LEU A 196 -8.30 -13.27 11.33
N GLU A 197 -7.02 -13.23 11.68
CA GLU A 197 -6.43 -12.23 12.57
C GLU A 197 -7.20 -12.01 13.89
N PRO A 198 -7.47 -13.05 14.68
CA PRO A 198 -8.32 -12.96 15.87
C PRO A 198 -7.77 -12.03 16.97
N HIS A 199 -6.47 -11.72 16.93
CA HIS A 199 -5.78 -10.83 17.85
C HIS A 199 -5.53 -9.44 17.28
N TRP A 200 -6.19 -9.07 16.17
CA TRP A 200 -5.96 -7.78 15.50
C TRP A 200 -6.19 -6.57 16.40
N MET A 201 -7.17 -6.68 17.33
CA MET A 201 -7.45 -5.61 18.29
C MET A 201 -6.32 -5.35 19.31
N GLU A 202 -5.36 -6.25 19.44
CA GLU A 202 -4.22 -6.14 20.35
C GLU A 202 -3.05 -5.37 19.71
N ILE A 203 -3.13 -5.08 18.42
CA ILE A 203 -2.11 -4.30 17.70
C ILE A 203 -2.29 -2.84 18.06
N ARG A 204 -1.15 -2.14 18.25
CA ARG A 204 -1.14 -0.71 18.54
C ARG A 204 -1.91 0.06 17.46
N THR A 205 -2.93 0.79 17.89
CA THR A 205 -3.64 1.75 17.05
C THR A 205 -2.72 2.91 16.65
N LEU A 206 -2.96 3.54 15.50
CA LEU A 206 -2.16 4.68 15.06
C LEU A 206 -2.58 5.97 15.76
N VAL A 207 -3.90 6.25 15.81
CA VAL A 207 -4.45 7.50 16.35
C VAL A 207 -5.51 7.25 17.43
N LEU A 208 -6.27 6.16 17.37
CA LEU A 208 -7.29 5.83 18.34
C LEU A 208 -6.67 5.48 19.69
N ASP A 209 -7.34 5.78 20.80
CA ASP A 209 -6.87 5.41 22.14
C ASP A 209 -6.89 3.90 22.35
N SER A 210 -7.91 3.24 21.83
CA SER A 210 -8.05 1.79 21.79
C SER A 210 -8.91 1.37 20.59
N ALA A 211 -8.86 0.10 20.22
CA ALA A 211 -9.71 -0.45 19.17
C ALA A 211 -11.21 -0.33 19.52
N SER A 212 -11.56 -0.25 20.81
CA SER A 212 -12.94 -0.12 21.30
C SER A 212 -13.48 1.32 21.28
N GLN A 213 -12.66 2.32 20.99
CA GLN A 213 -13.10 3.74 20.98
C GLN A 213 -14.21 3.99 19.97
N ILE A 214 -14.22 3.26 18.87
CA ILE A 214 -15.27 3.32 17.84
C ILE A 214 -15.95 1.95 17.78
N THR A 215 -16.71 1.63 18.80
CA THR A 215 -17.48 0.39 18.85
C THR A 215 -18.80 0.60 18.11
N PRO A 216 -19.14 -0.22 17.10
CA PRO A 216 -20.44 -0.15 16.46
C PRO A 216 -21.57 -0.54 17.41
N PRO A 217 -22.81 -0.12 17.16
CA PRO A 217 -23.93 -0.60 17.93
C PRO A 217 -24.03 -2.14 17.83
N PRO A 218 -24.48 -2.82 18.88
CA PRO A 218 -24.59 -4.27 18.87
C PRO A 218 -25.56 -4.72 17.78
N PRO A 219 -25.32 -5.90 17.16
CA PRO A 219 -26.27 -6.48 16.22
C PRO A 219 -27.58 -6.85 16.95
N PRO A 220 -28.69 -7.04 16.21
CA PRO A 220 -29.90 -7.60 16.80
C PRO A 220 -29.60 -8.92 17.53
N PRO A 221 -30.22 -9.19 18.70
CA PRO A 221 -30.05 -10.45 19.38
C PRO A 221 -30.34 -11.64 18.45
N PHE A 222 -29.46 -12.63 18.45
CA PHE A 222 -29.62 -13.82 17.63
C PHE A 222 -30.93 -14.54 18.00
N ASN A 223 -31.84 -14.66 17.04
CA ASN A 223 -33.09 -15.42 17.22
C ASN A 223 -33.60 -15.85 15.83
N MET A 224 -33.33 -17.10 15.48
CA MET A 224 -33.83 -17.74 14.25
C MET A 224 -35.14 -18.50 14.46
N LYS A 225 -35.62 -18.64 15.72
CA LYS A 225 -36.86 -19.38 16.05
C LYS A 225 -38.11 -18.51 15.89
N ASP A 226 -37.98 -17.22 16.14
CA ASP A 226 -39.07 -16.26 15.99
C ASP A 226 -38.92 -15.52 14.67
N LYS A 227 -39.81 -15.80 13.72
CA LYS A 227 -39.87 -15.13 12.39
C LYS A 227 -40.15 -13.63 12.47
N ASN A 228 -40.67 -13.15 13.58
CA ASN A 228 -40.90 -11.71 13.80
C ASN A 228 -39.67 -10.99 14.37
N SER A 229 -38.67 -11.73 14.83
CA SER A 229 -37.44 -11.14 15.36
C SER A 229 -36.75 -10.31 14.30
N ARG A 230 -36.10 -9.22 14.72
CA ARG A 230 -35.31 -8.36 13.81
C ARG A 230 -34.17 -9.15 13.16
N PHE A 231 -33.56 -10.08 13.90
CA PHE A 231 -32.47 -10.91 13.36
C PHE A 231 -32.97 -11.81 12.21
N TYR A 232 -34.12 -12.53 12.44
CA TYR A 232 -34.67 -13.38 11.38
C TYR A 232 -35.05 -12.59 10.14
N LYS A 233 -35.74 -11.45 10.30
CA LYS A 233 -36.15 -10.59 9.16
C LYS A 233 -34.96 -10.09 8.37
N ASN A 234 -33.88 -9.67 9.03
CA ASN A 234 -32.66 -9.24 8.34
C ASN A 234 -32.00 -10.39 7.55
N ALA A 235 -31.94 -11.59 8.16
CA ALA A 235 -31.38 -12.77 7.48
C ALA A 235 -32.25 -13.22 6.30
N GLU A 236 -33.58 -13.20 6.45
CA GLU A 236 -34.54 -13.51 5.38
C GLU A 236 -34.46 -12.51 4.22
N GLU A 237 -34.34 -11.21 4.51
CA GLU A 237 -34.15 -10.16 3.51
C GLU A 237 -32.92 -10.42 2.66
N VAL A 238 -31.75 -10.68 3.28
CA VAL A 238 -30.53 -11.00 2.57
C VAL A 238 -30.71 -12.24 1.70
N LYS A 239 -31.33 -13.30 2.22
CA LYS A 239 -31.59 -14.51 1.48
C LYS A 239 -32.47 -14.25 0.24
N LEU A 240 -33.57 -13.54 0.41
CA LEU A 240 -34.50 -13.24 -0.69
C LEU A 240 -33.85 -12.41 -1.78
N ILE A 241 -33.02 -11.41 -1.41
CA ILE A 241 -32.27 -10.61 -2.38
C ILE A 241 -31.31 -11.48 -3.17
N VAL A 242 -30.50 -12.32 -2.47
CA VAL A 242 -29.53 -13.19 -3.12
C VAL A 242 -30.21 -14.20 -4.07
N ASP A 243 -31.34 -14.79 -3.66
CA ASP A 243 -32.09 -15.77 -4.47
C ASP A 243 -32.73 -15.11 -5.72
N SER A 244 -32.97 -13.80 -5.71
CA SER A 244 -33.66 -13.05 -6.78
C SER A 244 -32.75 -12.18 -7.63
N LEU A 245 -31.42 -12.24 -7.47
CA LEU A 245 -30.48 -11.42 -8.26
C LEU A 245 -30.63 -11.70 -9.76
N ASN A 246 -30.83 -10.64 -10.53
CA ASN A 246 -30.69 -10.68 -11.98
C ASN A 246 -29.22 -10.56 -12.41
N ASP A 247 -28.96 -10.72 -13.72
CA ASP A 247 -27.59 -10.74 -14.22
C ASP A 247 -26.87 -9.39 -14.10
N GLU A 248 -27.59 -8.27 -14.20
CA GLU A 248 -27.04 -6.92 -13.97
C GLU A 248 -26.59 -6.75 -12.51
N GLN A 249 -27.42 -7.17 -11.57
CA GLN A 249 -27.10 -7.09 -10.14
C GLN A 249 -25.92 -7.99 -9.77
N LYS A 250 -25.84 -9.20 -10.37
CA LYS A 250 -24.66 -10.07 -10.22
C LYS A 250 -23.41 -9.41 -10.77
N HIS A 251 -23.52 -8.78 -11.95
CA HIS A 251 -22.39 -8.06 -12.54
C HIS A 251 -21.93 -6.90 -11.67
N ILE A 252 -22.86 -6.12 -11.08
CA ILE A 252 -22.52 -5.05 -10.14
C ILE A 252 -21.80 -5.61 -8.90
N ALA A 253 -22.30 -6.72 -8.34
CA ALA A 253 -21.67 -7.36 -7.19
C ALA A 253 -20.27 -7.88 -7.54
N ASP A 254 -20.09 -8.51 -8.70
CA ASP A 254 -18.79 -8.98 -9.18
C ASP A 254 -17.82 -7.84 -9.50
N PHE A 255 -18.32 -6.68 -9.96
CA PHE A 255 -17.51 -5.50 -10.22
C PHE A 255 -16.92 -4.90 -8.94
N TRP A 256 -17.69 -4.91 -7.85
CA TRP A 256 -17.27 -4.39 -6.55
C TRP A 256 -16.63 -5.45 -5.63
N ASP A 257 -16.53 -6.70 -6.12
CA ASP A 257 -15.91 -7.78 -5.34
C ASP A 257 -14.38 -7.69 -5.36
N ASP A 258 -13.82 -7.11 -4.32
CA ASP A 258 -12.38 -6.99 -4.09
C ASP A 258 -11.79 -8.19 -3.30
N ASN A 259 -12.54 -9.28 -3.16
CA ASN A 259 -12.08 -10.44 -2.41
C ASN A 259 -10.97 -11.20 -3.16
N PRO A 260 -9.69 -11.13 -2.73
CA PRO A 260 -8.59 -11.84 -3.38
C PRO A 260 -8.67 -13.36 -3.21
N PHE A 261 -9.56 -13.83 -2.32
CA PHE A 261 -9.74 -15.25 -2.00
C PHE A 261 -11.05 -15.83 -2.57
N LYS A 262 -11.66 -15.15 -3.55
CA LYS A 262 -12.87 -15.66 -4.19
C LYS A 262 -12.62 -17.04 -4.81
N LEU A 263 -13.34 -18.03 -4.34
CA LEU A 263 -13.30 -19.38 -4.89
C LEU A 263 -14.34 -19.55 -5.99
N ASN A 264 -13.90 -19.92 -7.19
CA ASN A 264 -14.78 -20.48 -8.20
C ASN A 264 -14.89 -21.99 -7.98
N VAL A 265 -16.03 -22.44 -7.48
CA VAL A 265 -16.32 -23.87 -7.31
C VAL A 265 -16.92 -24.39 -8.62
N VAL A 266 -16.13 -25.08 -9.41
CA VAL A 266 -16.59 -25.81 -10.61
C VAL A 266 -16.24 -27.28 -10.41
N GLY A 267 -17.11 -28.02 -9.75
CA GLY A 267 -16.97 -29.47 -9.56
C GLY A 267 -15.81 -29.95 -8.69
N HIS A 268 -14.68 -29.26 -8.71
CA HIS A 268 -13.53 -29.40 -7.83
C HIS A 268 -13.12 -28.04 -7.29
N VAL A 269 -12.67 -27.96 -6.04
CA VAL A 269 -12.15 -26.74 -5.46
C VAL A 269 -10.89 -26.34 -6.21
N SER A 270 -10.99 -25.39 -7.12
CA SER A 270 -9.83 -24.75 -7.73
C SER A 270 -9.70 -23.37 -7.10
N TYR A 271 -8.49 -23.01 -6.67
CA TYR A 271 -8.20 -21.63 -6.31
C TYR A 271 -8.46 -20.76 -7.52
N ALA A 272 -9.27 -19.73 -7.39
CA ALA A 272 -9.53 -18.80 -8.47
C ALA A 272 -8.21 -18.25 -9.00
N LYS A 273 -8.10 -18.14 -10.32
CA LYS A 273 -7.11 -17.21 -10.90
C LYS A 273 -7.34 -15.87 -10.21
N LYS A 274 -6.30 -15.33 -9.58
CA LYS A 274 -6.34 -13.99 -8.98
C LYS A 274 -7.04 -13.07 -9.96
N ASN A 275 -8.17 -12.52 -9.56
CA ASN A 275 -8.85 -11.56 -10.41
C ASN A 275 -7.95 -10.33 -10.46
N VAL A 276 -7.38 -10.07 -11.63
CA VAL A 276 -6.58 -8.89 -11.95
C VAL A 276 -7.45 -7.60 -11.94
N PHE A 277 -8.67 -7.69 -11.42
CA PHE A 277 -9.66 -6.61 -11.42
C PHE A 277 -9.28 -5.38 -10.61
N LEU A 278 -8.54 -5.51 -9.51
CA LEU A 278 -8.10 -4.36 -8.72
C LEU A 278 -7.27 -3.33 -9.51
N GLY A 279 -6.49 -3.77 -10.49
CA GLY A 279 -5.77 -2.85 -11.39
C GLY A 279 -6.67 -2.21 -12.45
N ARG A 280 -7.68 -2.94 -12.96
CA ARG A 280 -8.61 -2.42 -13.96
C ARG A 280 -9.59 -1.41 -13.38
N THR A 281 -10.09 -1.63 -12.17
CA THR A 281 -11.07 -0.75 -11.54
C THR A 281 -10.51 0.66 -11.35
N LEU A 282 -9.25 0.80 -10.95
CA LEU A 282 -8.60 2.10 -10.82
C LEU A 282 -8.33 2.75 -12.17
N ASP A 283 -7.94 2.00 -13.19
CA ASP A 283 -7.67 2.51 -14.54
C ASP A 283 -8.98 2.84 -15.30
N GLU A 284 -10.05 2.06 -15.13
CA GLU A 284 -11.38 2.34 -15.71
C GLU A 284 -12.07 3.52 -15.02
N TYR A 285 -11.92 3.67 -13.71
CA TYR A 285 -12.41 4.85 -12.98
C TYR A 285 -11.71 6.12 -13.48
N ARG A 286 -10.42 6.04 -13.74
CA ARG A 286 -9.63 7.13 -14.31
C ARG A 286 -10.06 7.47 -15.73
N GLY A 287 -10.25 6.49 -16.60
CA GLY A 287 -10.71 6.68 -17.98
C GLY A 287 -12.14 7.24 -18.08
N ASN A 288 -12.97 7.06 -17.06
CA ASN A 288 -14.32 7.64 -16.98
C ASN A 288 -14.32 9.04 -16.35
N CYS A 289 -13.39 9.37 -15.46
CA CYS A 289 -13.22 10.72 -14.93
C CYS A 289 -12.64 11.67 -15.98
N GLU A 290 -11.64 11.22 -16.74
CA GLU A 290 -11.02 12.02 -17.81
C GLU A 290 -11.94 12.25 -19.01
N ARG A 291 -13.01 11.44 -19.20
CA ARG A 291 -14.02 11.64 -20.25
C ARG A 291 -15.20 12.52 -19.83
N LYS A 292 -15.31 12.91 -18.56
CA LYS A 292 -16.41 13.72 -18.03
C LYS A 292 -15.96 15.09 -17.49
N CYS A 293 -14.68 15.39 -17.53
CA CYS A 293 -14.07 16.70 -17.33
C CYS A 293 -13.51 17.22 -18.65
#